data_c54b186507d67b7d6595cd15c8c9418b
#
_entry.id   c54b186507d67b7d6595cd15c8c9418b
#
_cell.length_a   1.000
_cell.length_b   1.000
_cell.length_c   1.000
_cell.angle_alpha   90.00
_cell.angle_beta   90.00
_cell.angle_gamma   90.00
#
_symmetry.space_group_name_H-M   'P 1'
#
loop_
_entity.id
_entity.type
_entity.pdbx_description
1 polymer ?
#
loop_
_entity_poly.entity_id
_entity_poly.type
_entity_poly.pdbx_seq_one_letter_code
_entity_poly.pdbx_strand_id
1 'polypeptide(L)'
;MKIKVAIIIFFASNSIPDSFMSGDNPIIPAEPIGIDTLSSLKLMDRIKQRIIYKVLFDLLSPMSEIKIHKILDIRVKKPVVVLGFPGTVLVRSIAATQLVETLKLKFCGYLSSPDFAPLAAIHDYTPLPAARIHFSAEHNLVVVLSEMSIPVASSQMVADLIYKFARSMHAAYIVSLGGISLKEQKDTVYVISSDKNRAKWLVQKKLAKPIKEGATTGVTGVLLTQGMLDQFPVITLLAESSEEYLDPNAASKTLSVLSKMLNVDIDTGQLDKEAKEIASSIKESMIKSRVPKKSGPSSPDSMYG
;
A
#
# COMPACT_ATOMS: atom_id res chain seq x y z
N MET A 1 -12.92 -19.33 22.54
CA MET A 1 -13.94 -18.41 23.06
C MET A 1 -14.08 -18.45 24.59
N LYS A 2 -14.01 -19.61 25.26
CA LYS A 2 -14.16 -19.72 26.75
C LYS A 2 -13.04 -19.08 27.58
N ILE A 3 -11.80 -19.02 27.09
CA ILE A 3 -10.66 -18.45 27.84
C ILE A 3 -10.70 -16.91 27.90
N LYS A 4 -11.18 -16.24 26.83
CA LYS A 4 -11.28 -14.76 26.80
C LYS A 4 -12.34 -14.20 27.76
N VAL A 5 -13.42 -14.94 27.97
CA VAL A 5 -14.50 -14.56 28.90
C VAL A 5 -14.06 -14.70 30.37
N ALA A 6 -13.25 -15.72 30.68
CA ALA A 6 -12.72 -15.95 32.03
C ALA A 6 -11.79 -14.81 32.51
N ILE A 7 -10.98 -14.23 31.61
CA ILE A 7 -10.06 -13.11 31.95
C ILE A 7 -10.85 -11.83 32.28
N ILE A 8 -11.96 -11.58 31.57
CA ILE A 8 -12.82 -10.39 31.83
C ILE A 8 -13.54 -10.50 33.17
N ILE A 9 -14.00 -11.69 33.53
CA ILE A 9 -14.66 -11.94 34.84
C ILE A 9 -13.64 -11.85 35.98
N PHE A 10 -12.38 -12.27 35.76
CA PHE A 10 -11.31 -12.20 36.76
C PHE A 10 -10.94 -10.76 37.13
N PHE A 11 -10.92 -9.83 36.18
CA PHE A 11 -10.65 -8.41 36.45
C PHE A 11 -11.87 -7.65 37.02
N ALA A 12 -13.07 -8.12 36.82
CA ALA A 12 -14.28 -7.48 37.33
C ALA A 12 -14.66 -7.91 38.76
N SER A 13 -14.14 -9.06 39.24
CA SER A 13 -14.53 -9.66 40.54
C SER A 13 -13.44 -9.58 41.60
N ASN A 14 -12.21 -9.14 41.31
CA ASN A 14 -11.17 -8.98 42.31
C ASN A 14 -11.20 -7.55 42.89
N SER A 15 -11.93 -7.39 43.97
CA SER A 15 -11.60 -6.45 45.02
C SER A 15 -10.13 -6.71 45.45
N ILE A 16 -9.37 -5.65 45.61
CA ILE A 16 -7.97 -5.67 46.11
C ILE A 16 -7.95 -6.51 47.40
N PRO A 17 -7.07 -7.53 47.52
CA PRO A 17 -6.99 -8.31 48.74
C PRO A 17 -6.55 -7.40 49.93
N ASP A 18 -7.21 -7.54 51.07
CA ASP A 18 -6.94 -6.78 52.30
C ASP A 18 -5.52 -6.96 52.85
N SER A 19 -4.71 -7.84 52.29
CA SER A 19 -3.31 -8.10 52.73
C SER A 19 -2.30 -7.01 52.34
N PHE A 20 -2.73 -5.94 51.68
CA PHE A 20 -1.86 -4.78 51.36
C PHE A 20 -1.92 -3.66 52.41
N MET A 21 -2.70 -3.83 53.47
CA MET A 21 -2.93 -2.82 54.51
C MET A 21 -2.23 -3.13 55.84
N SER A 22 -1.29 -4.07 55.89
CA SER A 22 -0.52 -4.35 57.11
C SER A 22 0.98 -4.44 56.77
N GLY A 23 1.67 -3.35 57.00
CA GLY A 23 3.11 -3.33 56.88
C GLY A 23 3.67 -2.01 57.39
N ASP A 24 4.18 -2.03 58.58
CA ASP A 24 4.90 -0.94 59.26
C ASP A 24 5.99 -0.36 58.35
N ASN A 25 5.85 0.92 57.97
CA ASN A 25 6.94 1.71 57.44
C ASN A 25 6.84 3.16 57.93
N PRO A 26 7.97 3.82 58.20
CA PRO A 26 8.05 5.04 59.00
C PRO A 26 7.43 6.23 58.26
N ILE A 27 6.76 7.04 59.07
CA ILE A 27 6.04 8.26 58.79
C ILE A 27 6.97 9.28 58.12
N ILE A 28 6.70 9.57 56.84
CA ILE A 28 7.15 10.80 56.18
C ILE A 28 5.98 11.77 56.26
N PRO A 29 6.13 12.98 56.80
CA PRO A 29 5.04 13.94 56.83
C PRO A 29 4.71 14.39 55.42
N ALA A 30 3.56 13.99 54.92
CA ALA A 30 3.01 14.47 53.68
C ALA A 30 2.41 15.86 53.89
N GLU A 31 2.98 16.89 53.27
CA GLU A 31 2.29 18.15 53.10
C GLU A 31 0.99 17.91 52.29
N PRO A 32 -0.12 18.57 52.64
CA PRO A 32 -1.37 18.37 51.94
C PRO A 32 -1.29 19.00 50.52
N ILE A 33 -1.00 18.21 49.53
CA ILE A 33 -1.25 18.58 48.14
C ILE A 33 -2.77 18.58 48.01
N GLY A 34 -3.39 19.76 48.01
CA GLY A 34 -4.81 19.98 47.84
C GLY A 34 -5.25 19.64 46.44
N ILE A 35 -5.27 18.38 46.07
CA ILE A 35 -5.93 17.86 44.88
C ILE A 35 -7.29 17.34 45.35
N ASP A 36 -8.35 17.94 44.82
CA ASP A 36 -9.74 17.55 45.04
C ASP A 36 -9.87 16.04 44.72
N THR A 37 -9.83 15.21 45.77
CA THR A 37 -9.86 13.73 45.63
C THR A 37 -11.10 13.23 44.91
N LEU A 38 -12.21 13.96 45.00
CA LEU A 38 -13.46 13.66 44.30
C LEU A 38 -13.36 13.87 42.76
N SER A 39 -12.64 14.89 42.32
CA SER A 39 -12.40 15.14 40.90
C SER A 39 -11.45 14.11 40.30
N SER A 40 -10.45 13.70 41.08
CA SER A 40 -9.48 12.66 40.67
C SER A 40 -10.13 11.27 40.56
N LEU A 41 -11.00 10.91 41.49
CA LEU A 41 -11.77 9.66 41.43
C LEU A 41 -12.71 9.63 40.23
N LYS A 42 -13.44 10.71 39.96
CA LYS A 42 -14.31 10.82 38.76
C LYS A 42 -13.51 10.75 37.44
N LEU A 43 -12.29 11.31 37.42
CA LEU A 43 -11.42 11.22 36.27
C LEU A 43 -10.91 9.78 36.06
N MET A 44 -10.50 9.11 37.12
CA MET A 44 -10.06 7.70 37.09
C MET A 44 -11.19 6.76 36.62
N ASP A 45 -12.41 6.97 37.06
CA ASP A 45 -13.56 6.18 36.60
C ASP A 45 -13.88 6.40 35.11
N ARG A 46 -13.78 7.66 34.62
CA ARG A 46 -13.93 7.95 33.20
C ARG A 46 -12.81 7.32 32.37
N ILE A 47 -11.58 7.31 32.86
CA ILE A 47 -10.44 6.67 32.18
C ILE A 47 -10.66 5.15 32.15
N LYS A 48 -11.03 4.53 33.29
CA LYS A 48 -11.34 3.10 33.36
C LYS A 48 -12.48 2.73 32.41
N GLN A 49 -13.59 3.48 32.40
CA GLN A 49 -14.68 3.25 31.47
C GLN A 49 -14.20 3.36 30.00
N ARG A 50 -13.45 4.39 29.63
CA ARG A 50 -12.91 4.54 28.27
C ARG A 50 -12.00 3.37 27.88
N ILE A 51 -11.14 2.92 28.79
CA ILE A 51 -10.26 1.76 28.55
C ILE A 51 -11.10 0.49 28.38
N ILE A 52 -12.08 0.26 29.26
CA ILE A 52 -12.99 -0.90 29.17
C ILE A 52 -13.78 -0.86 27.85
N TYR A 53 -14.38 0.29 27.48
CA TYR A 53 -15.10 0.43 26.23
C TYR A 53 -14.18 0.20 25.01
N LYS A 54 -12.95 0.73 25.03
CA LYS A 54 -12.00 0.52 23.94
C LYS A 54 -11.61 -0.96 23.83
N VAL A 55 -11.29 -1.61 24.95
CA VAL A 55 -10.95 -3.05 24.98
C VAL A 55 -12.13 -3.90 24.55
N LEU A 56 -13.35 -3.60 25.00
CA LEU A 56 -14.57 -4.29 24.54
C LEU A 56 -14.83 -4.05 23.05
N PHE A 57 -14.67 -2.83 22.58
CA PHE A 57 -14.83 -2.49 21.16
C PHE A 57 -13.82 -3.25 20.31
N ASP A 58 -12.52 -3.27 20.69
CA ASP A 58 -11.48 -4.01 20.00
C ASP A 58 -11.70 -5.53 20.03
N LEU A 59 -12.30 -6.06 21.13
CA LEU A 59 -12.64 -7.48 21.28
C LEU A 59 -13.90 -7.89 20.53
N LEU A 60 -14.88 -6.97 20.40
CA LEU A 60 -16.18 -7.22 19.76
C LEU A 60 -16.21 -6.77 18.31
N SER A 61 -15.27 -5.90 17.90
CA SER A 61 -15.12 -5.56 16.48
C SER A 61 -14.73 -6.82 15.72
N PRO A 62 -15.49 -7.21 14.69
CA PRO A 62 -15.05 -8.30 13.83
C PRO A 62 -13.67 -7.93 13.31
N MET A 63 -12.65 -8.75 13.61
CA MET A 63 -11.32 -8.55 13.01
C MET A 63 -11.56 -8.50 11.52
N SER A 64 -11.21 -7.37 10.89
CA SER A 64 -11.33 -7.22 9.45
C SER A 64 -10.51 -8.32 8.78
N GLU A 65 -11.22 -9.29 8.22
CA GLU A 65 -10.56 -10.42 7.57
C GLU A 65 -10.41 -10.12 6.10
N ILE A 66 -9.16 -10.13 5.63
CA ILE A 66 -8.85 -10.03 4.21
C ILE A 66 -8.81 -11.44 3.63
N LYS A 67 -9.54 -11.65 2.53
CA LYS A 67 -9.67 -12.96 1.88
C LYS A 67 -9.23 -12.92 0.43
N ILE A 68 -8.61 -14.01 -0.03
CA ILE A 68 -8.44 -14.29 -1.45
C ILE A 68 -9.56 -15.24 -1.88
N HIS A 69 -10.34 -14.78 -2.87
CA HIS A 69 -11.35 -15.59 -3.55
C HIS A 69 -10.79 -16.11 -4.85
N LYS A 70 -10.59 -17.41 -4.93
CA LYS A 70 -10.14 -18.09 -6.15
C LYS A 70 -11.34 -18.40 -7.04
N ILE A 71 -11.25 -18.04 -8.32
CA ILE A 71 -12.27 -18.31 -9.35
C ILE A 71 -11.79 -19.43 -10.27
N LEU A 72 -10.48 -19.44 -10.56
CA LEU A 72 -9.83 -20.46 -11.39
C LEU A 72 -8.62 -21.05 -10.67
N ASP A 73 -8.29 -22.31 -10.98
CA ASP A 73 -7.07 -22.93 -10.53
C ASP A 73 -5.85 -22.34 -11.23
N ILE A 74 -4.89 -21.88 -10.44
CA ILE A 74 -3.66 -21.28 -10.92
C ILE A 74 -2.64 -22.41 -11.18
N ARG A 75 -2.38 -22.69 -12.45
CA ARG A 75 -1.44 -23.75 -12.87
C ARG A 75 -0.12 -23.15 -13.30
N VAL A 76 0.77 -22.93 -12.34
CA VAL A 76 2.11 -22.35 -12.52
C VAL A 76 3.14 -23.14 -11.70
N LYS A 77 4.41 -23.08 -12.10
CA LYS A 77 5.52 -23.75 -11.36
C LYS A 77 6.56 -22.73 -10.96
N LYS A 78 6.70 -22.46 -9.64
CA LYS A 78 7.60 -21.43 -9.12
C LYS A 78 7.42 -20.06 -9.81
N PRO A 79 6.18 -19.51 -9.84
CA PRO A 79 5.91 -18.31 -10.59
C PRO A 79 6.66 -17.11 -10.03
N VAL A 80 6.77 -16.05 -10.84
CA VAL A 80 7.04 -14.71 -10.34
C VAL A 80 5.70 -14.07 -9.99
N VAL A 81 5.62 -13.45 -8.81
CA VAL A 81 4.44 -12.70 -8.38
C VAL A 81 4.73 -11.21 -8.55
N VAL A 82 3.98 -10.54 -9.41
CA VAL A 82 4.09 -9.10 -9.65
C VAL A 82 2.96 -8.37 -8.94
N LEU A 83 3.30 -7.28 -8.25
CA LEU A 83 2.36 -6.46 -7.50
C LEU A 83 2.22 -5.08 -8.11
N GLY A 84 0.97 -4.67 -8.34
CA GLY A 84 0.59 -3.35 -8.82
C GLY A 84 -0.47 -2.71 -7.93
N PHE A 85 -0.10 -2.32 -6.69
CA PHE A 85 -1.01 -1.59 -5.80
C PHE A 85 -0.80 -0.08 -5.92
N PRO A 86 -1.86 0.75 -5.93
CA PRO A 86 -1.72 2.19 -5.88
C PRO A 86 -0.90 2.64 -4.67
N GLY A 87 -0.02 3.59 -4.90
CA GLY A 87 0.72 4.29 -3.86
C GLY A 87 0.43 5.78 -3.98
N THR A 88 1.36 6.63 -3.54
CA THR A 88 1.30 8.08 -3.78
C THR A 88 1.29 8.43 -5.26
N VAL A 89 1.81 7.55 -6.11
CA VAL A 89 1.86 7.70 -7.58
C VAL A 89 1.21 6.49 -8.25
N LEU A 90 0.37 6.72 -9.26
CA LEU A 90 -0.44 5.67 -9.94
C LEU A 90 0.36 4.77 -10.90
N VAL A 91 1.67 4.95 -11.02
CA VAL A 91 2.57 4.14 -11.89
C VAL A 91 2.35 2.64 -11.71
N ARG A 92 2.09 2.20 -10.48
CA ARG A 92 1.97 0.78 -10.11
C ARG A 92 0.77 0.10 -10.74
N SER A 93 -0.39 0.75 -10.71
CA SER A 93 -1.62 0.20 -11.28
C SER A 93 -1.57 0.24 -12.80
N ILE A 94 -1.07 1.33 -13.40
CA ILE A 94 -0.89 1.46 -14.86
C ILE A 94 0.02 0.35 -15.39
N ALA A 95 1.21 0.18 -14.81
CA ALA A 95 2.15 -0.85 -15.23
C ALA A 95 1.58 -2.26 -15.08
N ALA A 96 0.88 -2.55 -13.98
CA ALA A 96 0.30 -3.87 -13.76
C ALA A 96 -0.88 -4.16 -14.69
N THR A 97 -1.72 -3.18 -14.98
CA THR A 97 -2.81 -3.29 -15.95
C THR A 97 -2.26 -3.53 -17.36
N GLN A 98 -1.29 -2.74 -17.80
CA GLN A 98 -0.63 -2.93 -19.10
C GLN A 98 0.00 -4.33 -19.20
N LEU A 99 0.64 -4.82 -18.14
CA LEU A 99 1.22 -6.16 -18.10
C LEU A 99 0.14 -7.24 -18.28
N VAL A 100 -1.00 -7.10 -17.62
CA VAL A 100 -2.14 -8.04 -17.73
C VAL A 100 -2.70 -8.05 -19.14
N GLU A 101 -2.88 -6.89 -19.76
CA GLU A 101 -3.45 -6.74 -21.10
C GLU A 101 -2.48 -7.25 -22.18
N THR A 102 -1.23 -6.80 -22.15
CA THR A 102 -0.21 -7.17 -23.15
C THR A 102 0.05 -8.68 -23.18
N LEU A 103 0.19 -9.30 -22.03
CA LEU A 103 0.43 -10.74 -21.94
C LEU A 103 -0.86 -11.57 -21.84
N LYS A 104 -2.03 -10.94 -21.97
CA LYS A 104 -3.36 -11.58 -21.94
C LYS A 104 -3.55 -12.51 -20.75
N LEU A 105 -3.16 -12.03 -19.54
CA LEU A 105 -3.26 -12.81 -18.32
C LEU A 105 -4.72 -13.08 -17.97
N LYS A 106 -5.02 -14.31 -17.55
CA LYS A 106 -6.37 -14.73 -17.18
C LYS A 106 -6.73 -14.26 -15.78
N PHE A 107 -7.88 -13.62 -15.62
CA PHE A 107 -8.46 -13.33 -14.31
C PHE A 107 -8.76 -14.64 -13.58
N CYS A 108 -8.27 -14.78 -12.35
CA CYS A 108 -8.37 -16.04 -11.59
C CYS A 108 -8.80 -15.88 -10.14
N GLY A 109 -8.95 -14.65 -9.66
CA GLY A 109 -9.37 -14.42 -8.29
C GLY A 109 -9.31 -12.94 -7.90
N TYR A 110 -9.75 -12.64 -6.70
CA TYR A 110 -9.76 -11.29 -6.17
C TYR A 110 -9.55 -11.25 -4.66
N LEU A 111 -9.19 -10.08 -4.14
CA LEU A 111 -9.09 -9.81 -2.72
C LEU A 111 -10.33 -9.04 -2.26
N SER A 112 -10.85 -9.39 -1.08
CA SER A 112 -11.91 -8.64 -0.41
C SER A 112 -11.57 -8.37 1.05
N SER A 113 -12.07 -7.26 1.56
CA SER A 113 -12.02 -6.88 2.97
C SER A 113 -13.17 -5.92 3.27
N PRO A 114 -13.75 -5.94 4.47
CA PRO A 114 -14.68 -4.90 4.92
C PRO A 114 -14.08 -3.48 4.91
N ASP A 115 -12.75 -3.37 5.00
CA ASP A 115 -12.04 -2.09 5.01
C ASP A 115 -11.78 -1.53 3.60
N PHE A 116 -12.05 -2.32 2.57
CA PHE A 116 -11.82 -1.88 1.19
C PHE A 116 -12.94 -0.95 0.72
N ALA A 117 -12.56 0.05 -0.08
CA ALA A 117 -13.55 0.90 -0.72
C ALA A 117 -14.52 0.05 -1.56
N PRO A 118 -15.84 0.29 -1.48
CA PRO A 118 -16.83 -0.42 -2.29
C PRO A 118 -16.75 0.06 -3.75
N LEU A 119 -15.79 -0.48 -4.51
CA LEU A 119 -15.45 -0.07 -5.87
C LEU A 119 -15.51 -1.27 -6.81
N ALA A 120 -16.19 -1.10 -7.95
CA ALA A 120 -16.05 -1.95 -9.11
C ALA A 120 -15.26 -1.20 -10.19
N ALA A 121 -14.21 -1.82 -10.72
CA ALA A 121 -13.48 -1.30 -11.87
C ALA A 121 -14.18 -1.76 -13.15
N ILE A 122 -14.32 -0.87 -14.13
CA ILE A 122 -14.99 -1.19 -15.41
C ILE A 122 -13.93 -1.30 -16.49
N HIS A 123 -13.79 -2.49 -17.07
CA HIS A 123 -12.90 -2.77 -18.21
C HIS A 123 -13.71 -3.43 -19.32
N ASP A 124 -13.65 -2.86 -20.48
CA ASP A 124 -14.39 -3.33 -21.65
C ASP A 124 -15.86 -3.69 -21.32
N TYR A 125 -16.56 -2.71 -20.73
CA TYR A 125 -17.97 -2.80 -20.28
C TYR A 125 -18.22 -3.85 -19.17
N THR A 126 -17.19 -4.51 -18.66
CA THR A 126 -17.31 -5.56 -17.64
C THR A 126 -16.91 -5.04 -16.26
N PRO A 127 -17.80 -5.10 -15.25
CA PRO A 127 -17.44 -4.75 -13.89
C PRO A 127 -16.58 -5.86 -13.24
N LEU A 128 -15.43 -5.48 -12.73
CA LEU A 128 -14.46 -6.36 -12.08
C LEU A 128 -14.18 -5.88 -10.64
N PRO A 129 -13.82 -6.79 -9.72
CA PRO A 129 -13.33 -6.39 -8.40
C PRO A 129 -12.10 -5.48 -8.52
N ALA A 130 -12.01 -4.43 -7.70
CA ALA A 130 -10.91 -3.48 -7.76
C ALA A 130 -9.55 -4.10 -7.43
N ALA A 131 -9.50 -5.07 -6.51
CA ALA A 131 -8.28 -5.81 -6.19
C ALA A 131 -8.35 -7.22 -6.80
N ARG A 132 -7.53 -7.50 -7.82
CA ARG A 132 -7.64 -8.67 -8.69
C ARG A 132 -6.35 -9.47 -8.75
N ILE A 133 -6.51 -10.78 -9.06
CA ILE A 133 -5.41 -11.70 -9.32
C ILE A 133 -5.56 -12.22 -10.75
N HIS A 134 -4.49 -12.13 -11.51
CA HIS A 134 -4.38 -12.66 -12.86
C HIS A 134 -3.18 -13.60 -12.95
N PHE A 135 -3.21 -14.56 -13.89
CA PHE A 135 -2.07 -15.44 -14.12
C PHE A 135 -1.88 -15.78 -15.60
N SER A 136 -0.65 -16.14 -15.94
CA SER A 136 -0.30 -16.79 -17.20
C SER A 136 0.53 -18.03 -16.91
N ALA A 137 0.04 -19.18 -17.39
CA ALA A 137 0.80 -20.43 -17.34
C ALA A 137 1.98 -20.41 -18.32
N GLU A 138 1.81 -19.76 -19.47
CA GLU A 138 2.82 -19.61 -20.51
C GLU A 138 4.04 -18.83 -19.99
N HIS A 139 3.80 -17.69 -19.37
CA HIS A 139 4.87 -16.83 -18.82
C HIS A 139 5.24 -17.15 -17.38
N ASN A 140 4.57 -18.15 -16.78
CA ASN A 140 4.77 -18.56 -15.39
C ASN A 140 4.69 -17.38 -14.40
N LEU A 141 3.66 -16.55 -14.59
CA LEU A 141 3.49 -15.25 -13.95
C LEU A 141 2.16 -15.18 -13.22
N VAL A 142 2.16 -14.55 -12.05
CA VAL A 142 0.96 -14.17 -11.31
C VAL A 142 1.03 -12.67 -11.03
N VAL A 143 -0.02 -11.95 -11.36
CA VAL A 143 -0.12 -10.50 -11.13
C VAL A 143 -1.23 -10.24 -10.13
N VAL A 144 -0.92 -9.56 -9.04
CA VAL A 144 -1.89 -9.05 -8.07
C VAL A 144 -1.91 -7.55 -8.17
N LEU A 145 -3.02 -7.01 -8.63
CA LEU A 145 -3.17 -5.56 -8.83
C LEU A 145 -4.39 -5.03 -8.09
N SER A 146 -4.38 -3.74 -7.82
CA SER A 146 -5.52 -3.01 -7.29
C SER A 146 -5.67 -1.67 -7.97
N GLU A 147 -6.89 -1.26 -8.24
CA GLU A 147 -7.25 0.07 -8.73
C GLU A 147 -7.79 0.97 -7.63
N MET A 148 -7.87 0.45 -6.42
CA MET A 148 -8.17 1.23 -5.22
C MET A 148 -6.94 1.26 -4.30
N SER A 149 -6.78 2.34 -3.57
CA SER A 149 -5.75 2.43 -2.52
C SER A 149 -6.06 1.45 -1.39
N ILE A 150 -5.04 0.71 -0.96
CA ILE A 150 -5.15 -0.15 0.22
C ILE A 150 -5.08 0.73 1.48
N PRO A 151 -6.06 0.66 2.39
CA PRO A 151 -6.00 1.40 3.64
C PRO A 151 -4.70 1.09 4.42
N VAL A 152 -4.10 2.11 5.02
CA VAL A 152 -2.84 1.95 5.75
C VAL A 152 -2.97 0.91 6.87
N ALA A 153 -4.10 0.92 7.58
CA ALA A 153 -4.41 -0.05 8.64
C ALA A 153 -4.47 -1.50 8.13
N SER A 154 -4.86 -1.71 6.87
CA SER A 154 -4.97 -3.04 6.25
C SER A 154 -3.67 -3.48 5.56
N SER A 155 -2.66 -2.60 5.45
CA SER A 155 -1.44 -2.89 4.67
C SER A 155 -0.67 -4.10 5.18
N GLN A 156 -0.58 -4.29 6.50
CA GLN A 156 0.07 -5.45 7.11
C GLN A 156 -0.66 -6.75 6.73
N MET A 157 -1.98 -6.79 6.90
CA MET A 157 -2.78 -7.98 6.63
C MET A 157 -2.79 -8.34 5.14
N VAL A 158 -2.83 -7.33 4.24
CA VAL A 158 -2.73 -7.55 2.79
C VAL A 158 -1.37 -8.14 2.44
N ALA A 159 -0.28 -7.58 3.00
CA ALA A 159 1.07 -8.06 2.75
C ALA A 159 1.24 -9.51 3.23
N ASP A 160 0.80 -9.83 4.45
CA ASP A 160 0.87 -11.18 5.01
C ASP A 160 0.09 -12.19 4.16
N LEU A 161 -1.10 -11.80 3.69
CA LEU A 161 -1.92 -12.65 2.83
C LEU A 161 -1.24 -12.92 1.48
N ILE A 162 -0.70 -11.88 0.83
CA ILE A 162 0.02 -12.00 -0.45
C ILE A 162 1.30 -12.82 -0.26
N TYR A 163 2.03 -12.58 0.81
CA TYR A 163 3.24 -13.32 1.11
C TYR A 163 2.96 -14.82 1.27
N LYS A 164 1.96 -15.16 2.09
CA LYS A 164 1.51 -16.55 2.27
C LYS A 164 1.02 -17.16 0.95
N PHE A 165 0.30 -16.40 0.15
CA PHE A 165 -0.15 -16.84 -1.17
C PHE A 165 1.02 -17.12 -2.12
N ALA A 166 2.00 -16.22 -2.21
CA ALA A 166 3.21 -16.44 -3.01
C ALA A 166 4.00 -17.67 -2.53
N ARG A 167 4.16 -17.82 -1.20
CA ARG A 167 4.86 -18.98 -0.60
C ARG A 167 4.14 -20.30 -0.85
N SER A 168 2.80 -20.32 -0.81
CA SER A 168 1.99 -21.51 -1.08
C SER A 168 2.13 -22.02 -2.52
N MET A 169 2.43 -21.12 -3.46
CA MET A 169 2.71 -21.46 -4.87
C MET A 169 4.19 -21.76 -5.13
N HIS A 170 5.04 -21.75 -4.09
CA HIS A 170 6.50 -21.84 -4.22
C HIS A 170 7.05 -20.79 -5.19
N ALA A 171 6.53 -19.57 -5.14
CA ALA A 171 6.97 -18.48 -6.02
C ALA A 171 8.49 -18.29 -5.97
N ALA A 172 9.09 -17.98 -7.11
CA ALA A 172 10.52 -17.74 -7.21
C ALA A 172 10.93 -16.45 -6.49
N TYR A 173 10.11 -15.42 -6.60
CA TYR A 173 10.26 -14.12 -5.95
C TYR A 173 9.01 -13.26 -6.16
N ILE A 174 8.91 -12.18 -5.40
CA ILE A 174 7.89 -11.14 -5.56
C ILE A 174 8.55 -9.89 -6.17
N VAL A 175 7.88 -9.24 -7.14
CA VAL A 175 8.26 -7.95 -7.69
C VAL A 175 7.15 -6.94 -7.45
N SER A 176 7.41 -5.86 -6.75
CA SER A 176 6.50 -4.72 -6.64
C SER A 176 6.93 -3.64 -7.62
N LEU A 177 5.99 -3.17 -8.44
CA LEU A 177 6.21 -2.05 -9.35
C LEU A 177 5.88 -0.74 -8.63
N GLY A 178 6.58 0.35 -8.94
CA GLY A 178 6.36 1.61 -8.26
C GLY A 178 6.89 2.84 -8.96
N GLY A 179 6.48 4.00 -8.46
CA GLY A 179 7.06 5.30 -8.76
C GLY A 179 7.77 5.88 -7.54
N ILE A 180 8.74 6.74 -7.80
CA ILE A 180 9.43 7.54 -6.79
C ILE A 180 9.58 8.97 -7.34
N SER A 181 9.25 9.96 -6.49
CA SER A 181 9.48 11.36 -6.81
C SER A 181 10.81 11.80 -6.20
N LEU A 182 11.73 12.26 -7.04
CA LEU A 182 13.03 12.79 -6.63
C LEU A 182 13.18 14.23 -7.14
N LYS A 183 13.95 15.05 -6.40
CA LYS A 183 14.16 16.46 -6.76
C LYS A 183 14.83 16.65 -8.13
N GLU A 184 15.73 15.75 -8.47
CA GLU A 184 16.39 15.74 -9.77
C GLU A 184 15.75 14.63 -10.62
N GLN A 185 14.95 15.01 -11.61
CA GLN A 185 14.36 14.06 -12.54
C GLN A 185 15.45 13.43 -13.41
N LYS A 186 15.85 12.24 -13.06
CA LYS A 186 16.78 11.41 -13.84
C LYS A 186 16.00 10.24 -14.40
N ASP A 187 15.95 10.11 -15.69
CA ASP A 187 15.28 9.05 -16.44
C ASP A 187 15.74 7.63 -16.05
N THR A 188 15.48 7.22 -14.81
CA THR A 188 16.12 6.06 -14.17
C THR A 188 15.09 5.23 -13.41
N VAL A 189 15.27 3.91 -13.45
CA VAL A 189 14.58 2.97 -12.55
C VAL A 189 15.50 2.67 -11.38
N TYR A 190 14.95 2.69 -10.19
CA TYR A 190 15.63 2.33 -8.95
C TYR A 190 15.16 0.96 -8.44
N VAL A 191 16.03 0.31 -7.68
CA VAL A 191 15.74 -0.99 -7.08
C VAL A 191 16.00 -1.00 -5.58
N ILE A 192 15.06 -1.61 -4.86
CA ILE A 192 15.19 -2.06 -3.48
C ILE A 192 14.94 -3.57 -3.50
N SER A 193 15.73 -4.36 -2.78
CA SER A 193 15.50 -5.81 -2.68
C SER A 193 15.87 -6.35 -1.31
N SER A 194 15.07 -7.30 -0.83
CA SER A 194 15.40 -8.12 0.34
C SER A 194 16.58 -9.06 0.07
N ASP A 195 16.83 -9.40 -1.21
CA ASP A 195 17.96 -10.21 -1.67
C ASP A 195 19.03 -9.33 -2.32
N LYS A 196 20.17 -9.19 -1.64
CA LYS A 196 21.31 -8.39 -2.10
C LYS A 196 21.88 -8.86 -3.46
N ASN A 197 21.84 -10.16 -3.76
CA ASN A 197 22.38 -10.72 -4.99
C ASN A 197 21.53 -10.30 -6.20
N ARG A 198 20.20 -10.32 -6.04
CA ARG A 198 19.26 -9.86 -7.09
C ARG A 198 19.40 -8.36 -7.34
N ALA A 199 19.53 -7.54 -6.29
CA ALA A 199 19.79 -6.12 -6.45
C ALA A 199 21.14 -5.89 -7.19
N LYS A 200 22.21 -6.58 -6.80
CA LYS A 200 23.52 -6.48 -7.47
C LYS A 200 23.43 -6.89 -8.95
N TRP A 201 22.71 -7.95 -9.27
CA TRP A 201 22.52 -8.39 -10.65
C TRP A 201 21.85 -7.31 -11.50
N LEU A 202 20.77 -6.67 -11.03
CA LEU A 202 20.10 -5.57 -11.74
C LEU A 202 21.01 -4.39 -11.98
N VAL A 203 21.84 -4.04 -10.99
CA VAL A 203 22.81 -2.95 -11.08
C VAL A 203 23.94 -3.29 -12.07
N GLN A 204 24.48 -4.50 -12.03
CA GLN A 204 25.54 -4.95 -12.95
C GLN A 204 25.05 -4.99 -14.41
N LYS A 205 23.80 -5.37 -14.63
CA LYS A 205 23.14 -5.33 -15.94
C LYS A 205 22.74 -3.92 -16.38
N LYS A 206 23.00 -2.89 -15.55
CA LYS A 206 22.62 -1.48 -15.81
C LYS A 206 21.10 -1.29 -16.03
N LEU A 207 20.28 -2.17 -15.42
CA LEU A 207 18.82 -2.13 -15.51
C LEU A 207 18.19 -1.20 -14.48
N ALA A 208 18.83 -1.06 -13.32
CA ALA A 208 18.34 -0.20 -12.24
C ALA A 208 19.50 0.33 -11.39
N LYS A 209 19.26 1.44 -10.69
CA LYS A 209 20.18 1.99 -9.67
C LYS A 209 19.73 1.58 -8.27
N PRO A 210 20.65 1.25 -7.35
CA PRO A 210 20.26 0.89 -5.99
C PRO A 210 19.85 2.12 -5.19
N ILE A 211 18.81 1.99 -4.36
CA ILE A 211 18.54 2.93 -3.27
C ILE A 211 19.34 2.44 -2.06
N LYS A 212 20.23 3.27 -1.55
CA LYS A 212 21.09 2.93 -0.40
C LYS A 212 20.39 3.19 0.92
N GLU A 213 19.68 4.29 1.01
CA GLU A 213 19.01 4.76 2.24
C GLU A 213 17.64 5.33 1.88
N GLY A 214 16.66 5.12 2.75
CA GLY A 214 15.30 5.59 2.58
C GLY A 214 14.30 4.76 3.35
N ALA A 215 13.02 5.11 3.19
CA ALA A 215 11.88 4.38 3.73
C ALA A 215 10.88 4.08 2.63
N THR A 216 10.26 2.91 2.70
CA THR A 216 9.11 2.55 1.87
C THR A 216 7.98 2.08 2.76
N THR A 217 6.76 2.43 2.39
CA THR A 217 5.56 2.25 3.23
C THR A 217 4.53 1.32 2.58
N GLY A 218 3.47 1.02 3.31
CA GLY A 218 2.36 0.22 2.85
C GLY A 218 2.75 -1.25 2.61
N VAL A 219 1.98 -1.92 1.76
CA VAL A 219 2.14 -3.35 1.46
C VAL A 219 3.57 -3.71 1.03
N THR A 220 4.18 -2.87 0.19
CA THR A 220 5.54 -3.09 -0.31
C THR A 220 6.60 -3.06 0.81
N GLY A 221 6.48 -2.10 1.74
CA GLY A 221 7.40 -1.99 2.88
C GLY A 221 7.38 -3.23 3.77
N VAL A 222 6.17 -3.70 4.09
CA VAL A 222 5.98 -4.92 4.87
C VAL A 222 6.58 -6.13 4.16
N LEU A 223 6.30 -6.31 2.87
CA LEU A 223 6.81 -7.45 2.09
C LEU A 223 8.34 -7.45 1.99
N LEU A 224 8.97 -6.29 1.80
CA LEU A 224 10.44 -6.20 1.77
C LEU A 224 11.06 -6.61 3.11
N THR A 225 10.48 -6.15 4.22
CA THR A 225 10.95 -6.51 5.56
C THR A 225 10.78 -8.00 5.83
N GLN A 226 9.60 -8.55 5.52
CA GLN A 226 9.30 -9.96 5.70
C GLN A 226 10.19 -10.84 4.82
N GLY A 227 10.40 -10.44 3.55
CA GLY A 227 11.31 -11.13 2.65
C GLY A 227 12.77 -11.12 3.13
N MET A 228 13.21 -10.04 3.78
CA MET A 228 14.55 -9.95 4.37
C MET A 228 14.68 -10.91 5.57
N LEU A 229 13.68 -10.96 6.45
CA LEU A 229 13.69 -11.83 7.62
C LEU A 229 13.64 -13.31 7.23
N ASP A 230 12.83 -13.67 6.26
CA ASP A 230 12.63 -15.05 5.81
C ASP A 230 13.59 -15.50 4.68
N GLN A 231 14.54 -14.65 4.30
CA GLN A 231 15.46 -14.87 3.18
C GLN A 231 14.74 -15.23 1.86
N PHE A 232 13.55 -14.65 1.67
CA PHE A 232 12.77 -14.79 0.45
C PHE A 232 12.89 -13.53 -0.42
N PRO A 233 13.18 -13.67 -1.73
CA PRO A 233 13.42 -12.51 -2.56
C PRO A 233 12.15 -11.69 -2.80
N VAL A 234 12.16 -10.45 -2.33
CA VAL A 234 11.18 -9.41 -2.67
C VAL A 234 11.94 -8.25 -3.29
N ILE A 235 11.52 -7.81 -4.47
CA ILE A 235 12.16 -6.77 -5.26
C ILE A 235 11.16 -5.65 -5.48
N THR A 236 11.59 -4.41 -5.37
CA THR A 236 10.78 -3.25 -5.76
C THR A 236 11.50 -2.49 -6.84
N LEU A 237 10.84 -2.28 -7.96
CA LEU A 237 11.27 -1.44 -9.07
C LEU A 237 10.53 -0.11 -8.97
N LEU A 238 11.28 1.00 -8.91
CA LEU A 238 10.77 2.34 -8.73
C LEU A 238 11.24 3.21 -9.90
N ALA A 239 10.35 3.55 -10.83
CA ALA A 239 10.66 4.54 -11.84
C ALA A 239 10.48 5.95 -11.28
N GLU A 240 11.32 6.87 -11.69
CA GLU A 240 11.11 8.29 -11.43
C GLU A 240 9.83 8.76 -12.07
N SER A 241 8.96 9.42 -11.30
CA SER A 241 7.67 9.90 -11.77
C SER A 241 7.26 11.18 -11.07
N SER A 242 6.41 11.96 -11.73
CA SER A 242 5.74 13.11 -11.13
C SER A 242 4.67 12.64 -10.13
N GLU A 243 4.51 13.37 -9.02
CA GLU A 243 3.41 13.14 -8.07
C GLU A 243 2.08 13.73 -8.56
N GLU A 244 2.14 14.68 -9.49
CA GLU A 244 0.98 15.48 -9.90
C GLU A 244 0.13 14.82 -11.00
N TYR A 245 0.71 13.85 -11.76
CA TYR A 245 0.05 13.32 -12.95
C TYR A 245 0.22 11.80 -13.06
N LEU A 246 -0.71 11.19 -13.83
CA LEU A 246 -0.52 9.85 -14.37
C LEU A 246 0.77 9.84 -15.20
N ASP A 247 1.67 8.91 -14.91
CA ASP A 247 2.97 8.85 -15.60
C ASP A 247 3.14 7.51 -16.35
N PRO A 248 2.59 7.39 -17.59
CA PRO A 248 2.75 6.20 -18.41
C PRO A 248 4.21 5.95 -18.80
N ASN A 249 5.04 6.99 -18.90
CA ASN A 249 6.47 6.85 -19.20
C ASN A 249 7.20 6.13 -18.06
N ALA A 250 6.92 6.49 -16.80
CA ALA A 250 7.47 5.77 -15.65
C ALA A 250 6.99 4.31 -15.60
N ALA A 251 5.72 4.05 -15.96
CA ALA A 251 5.19 2.69 -16.08
C ALA A 251 5.90 1.90 -17.19
N SER A 252 6.08 2.48 -18.39
CA SER A 252 6.81 1.88 -19.50
C SER A 252 8.23 1.48 -19.11
N LYS A 253 8.98 2.38 -18.45
CA LYS A 253 10.33 2.09 -17.97
C LYS A 253 10.39 0.95 -16.97
N THR A 254 9.46 0.94 -16.01
CA THR A 254 9.38 -0.13 -15.02
C THR A 254 9.11 -1.48 -15.70
N LEU A 255 8.20 -1.51 -16.69
CA LEU A 255 7.90 -2.70 -17.48
C LEU A 255 9.08 -3.13 -18.36
N SER A 256 9.84 -2.20 -18.94
CA SER A 256 11.05 -2.52 -19.70
C SER A 256 12.11 -3.23 -18.83
N VAL A 257 12.26 -2.84 -17.58
CA VAL A 257 13.14 -3.54 -16.63
C VAL A 257 12.57 -4.92 -16.30
N LEU A 258 11.27 -5.00 -16.02
CA LEU A 258 10.58 -6.25 -15.71
C LEU A 258 10.67 -7.25 -16.88
N SER A 259 10.46 -6.79 -18.12
CA SER A 259 10.61 -7.57 -19.35
C SER A 259 11.99 -8.27 -19.40
N LYS A 260 13.06 -7.53 -19.16
CA LYS A 260 14.41 -8.08 -19.09
C LYS A 260 14.64 -9.03 -17.92
N MET A 261 14.00 -8.79 -16.77
CA MET A 261 14.07 -9.69 -15.62
C MET A 261 13.38 -11.02 -15.87
N LEU A 262 12.24 -10.98 -16.56
CA LEU A 262 11.41 -12.16 -16.85
C LEU A 262 11.85 -12.88 -18.14
N ASN A 263 12.66 -12.23 -18.96
CA ASN A 263 12.97 -12.64 -20.33
C ASN A 263 11.68 -12.87 -21.15
N VAL A 264 10.72 -11.95 -21.02
CA VAL A 264 9.43 -11.94 -21.70
C VAL A 264 9.30 -10.60 -22.41
N ASP A 265 8.87 -10.61 -23.66
CA ASP A 265 8.61 -9.37 -24.39
C ASP A 265 7.30 -8.73 -23.89
N ILE A 266 7.39 -7.50 -23.39
CA ILE A 266 6.26 -6.73 -22.89
C ILE A 266 6.16 -5.46 -23.73
N ASP A 267 5.15 -5.40 -24.58
CA ASP A 267 4.90 -4.21 -25.41
C ASP A 267 4.46 -3.02 -24.53
N THR A 268 5.21 -1.94 -24.60
CA THR A 268 4.92 -0.67 -23.94
C THR A 268 4.52 0.45 -24.88
N GLY A 269 4.32 0.14 -26.17
CA GLY A 269 4.07 1.14 -27.20
C GLY A 269 2.83 2.00 -26.96
N GLN A 270 1.80 1.46 -26.32
CA GLN A 270 0.60 2.22 -25.94
C GLN A 270 0.94 3.24 -24.83
N LEU A 271 1.66 2.83 -23.81
CA LEU A 271 2.10 3.72 -22.71
C LEU A 271 2.99 4.85 -23.22
N ASP A 272 3.87 4.55 -24.19
CA ASP A 272 4.76 5.55 -24.78
C ASP A 272 4.01 6.58 -25.62
N LYS A 273 2.89 6.20 -26.26
CA LYS A 273 1.97 7.13 -26.96
C LYS A 273 1.24 8.02 -25.96
N GLU A 274 0.62 7.43 -24.95
CA GLU A 274 -0.09 8.16 -23.89
C GLU A 274 0.83 9.16 -23.16
N ALA A 275 2.06 8.76 -22.88
CA ALA A 275 3.05 9.64 -22.28
C ALA A 275 3.34 10.88 -23.15
N LYS A 276 3.45 10.70 -24.48
CA LYS A 276 3.66 11.82 -25.42
C LYS A 276 2.45 12.74 -25.49
N GLU A 277 1.25 12.20 -25.50
CA GLU A 277 0.01 12.97 -25.50
C GLU A 277 -0.15 13.80 -24.25
N ILE A 278 0.09 13.22 -23.07
CA ILE A 278 0.08 13.95 -21.78
C ILE A 278 1.14 15.05 -21.79
N ALA A 279 2.36 14.78 -22.21
CA ALA A 279 3.42 15.77 -22.27
C ALA A 279 3.08 16.93 -23.21
N SER A 280 2.46 16.66 -24.35
CA SER A 280 2.01 17.70 -25.29
C SER A 280 0.89 18.57 -24.70
N SER A 281 -0.10 17.96 -24.05
CA SER A 281 -1.20 18.68 -23.39
C SER A 281 -0.72 19.58 -22.25
N ILE A 282 0.23 19.12 -21.46
CA ILE A 282 0.86 19.93 -20.40
C ILE A 282 1.59 21.12 -21.02
N LYS A 283 2.39 20.89 -22.08
CA LYS A 283 3.10 21.96 -22.77
C LYS A 283 2.15 23.00 -23.35
N GLU A 284 1.07 22.61 -23.99
CA GLU A 284 0.05 23.50 -24.51
C GLU A 284 -0.63 24.32 -23.41
N SER A 285 -0.95 23.69 -22.26
CA SER A 285 -1.55 24.38 -21.12
C SER A 285 -0.60 25.42 -20.54
N MET A 286 0.70 25.11 -20.44
CA MET A 286 1.72 26.07 -20.00
C MET A 286 1.89 27.25 -20.98
N ILE A 287 1.78 27.00 -22.28
CA ILE A 287 1.83 28.07 -23.30
C ILE A 287 0.59 28.96 -23.18
N LYS A 288 -0.61 28.38 -23.06
CA LYS A 288 -1.86 29.12 -22.90
C LYS A 288 -1.89 29.97 -21.62
N SER A 289 -1.31 29.48 -20.53
CA SER A 289 -1.22 30.23 -19.26
C SER A 289 -0.23 31.40 -19.30
N ARG A 290 0.72 31.40 -20.21
CA ARG A 290 1.69 32.48 -20.41
C ARG A 290 1.22 33.59 -21.35
N VAL A 291 0.10 33.39 -22.06
CA VAL A 291 -0.51 34.45 -22.86
C VAL A 291 -1.22 35.44 -21.92
N PRO A 292 -0.78 36.72 -21.81
CA PRO A 292 -1.46 37.67 -20.98
C PRO A 292 -2.90 37.78 -21.45
N LYS A 293 -3.88 37.62 -20.55
CA LYS A 293 -5.26 38.04 -20.84
C LYS A 293 -5.20 39.51 -21.24
N LYS A 294 -5.45 39.83 -22.51
CA LYS A 294 -5.73 41.20 -22.92
C LYS A 294 -6.85 41.71 -22.02
N SER A 295 -6.54 42.67 -21.16
CA SER A 295 -7.53 43.41 -20.42
C SER A 295 -8.51 43.97 -21.43
N GLY A 296 -9.73 43.48 -21.44
CA GLY A 296 -10.83 44.09 -22.19
C GLY A 296 -11.03 45.52 -21.66
N PRO A 297 -11.50 46.42 -22.49
CA PRO A 297 -11.72 47.80 -22.09
C PRO A 297 -12.70 47.85 -20.92
N SER A 298 -12.27 48.49 -19.84
CA SER A 298 -13.14 48.86 -18.72
C SER A 298 -14.36 49.60 -19.25
N SER A 299 -15.53 49.06 -19.07
CA SER A 299 -16.78 49.78 -19.28
C SER A 299 -16.82 50.98 -18.34
N PRO A 300 -17.22 52.18 -18.82
CA PRO A 300 -17.34 53.34 -17.97
C PRO A 300 -18.52 53.17 -17.01
N ASP A 301 -18.29 53.63 -15.79
CA ASP A 301 -19.26 53.79 -14.74
C ASP A 301 -20.62 54.31 -15.26
N SER A 302 -21.66 53.55 -14.99
CA SER A 302 -23.02 54.10 -14.95
C SER A 302 -23.30 54.56 -13.53
N MET A 303 -22.97 55.83 -13.24
CA MET A 303 -23.69 56.58 -12.22
C MET A 303 -25.09 56.83 -12.75
N TYR A 304 -26.10 56.35 -12.03
CA TYR A 304 -27.42 56.98 -11.77
C TYR A 304 -28.40 55.96 -11.21
N GLY A 305 -28.93 56.28 -10.03
CA GLY A 305 -30.19 55.80 -9.53
C GLY A 305 -30.15 55.38 -8.07
#